data_046c7816d4c8db629f1771aa7fafb2f3
#
_entry.id   046c7816d4c8db629f1771aa7fafb2f3
#
_cell.length_a   1.000
_cell.length_b   1.000
_cell.length_c   1.000
_cell.angle_alpha   90.00
_cell.angle_beta   90.00
_cell.angle_gamma   90.00
#
_symmetry.space_group_name_H-M   'P 1'
#
loop_
_entity.id
_entity.type
_entity.pdbx_description
1 polymer ?
#
loop_
_entity_poly.entity_id
_entity_poly.type
_entity_poly.pdbx_seq_one_letter_code
_entity_poly.pdbx_strand_id
1 'polypeptide(L)'
;MKNINKSAYEYEVNKTGLFTIPGAFEALIFTQSGVGEQVDGYPDLELELAAVFPNERIEQSPYVTKEIYDQYYKPMIGKSGFMCALAMVQPESRGAVYLNRTDPDSSPSINPSMLGRDNDLNRLVKGTMKIKTLFSTEAMQKIGAKLWDKRYPRCKQFEPWTEHYVRCMIQETAFPGQHVCCTCAMGKEVKSVLDERMRVRGGVKGVRVVDASAMPKITAGNTNAAVMMMAAKGAAMILEDAERESKVKA
;
A
#
# COMPACT_ATOMS: atom_id res chain seq x y z
N MET A 1 -11.34 -26.06 8.22
CA MET A 1 -12.74 -26.04 7.74
C MET A 1 -13.78 -25.88 8.85
N LYS A 2 -13.71 -26.61 10.01
CA LYS A 2 -14.72 -26.46 11.10
C LYS A 2 -14.83 -25.03 11.67
N ASN A 3 -13.73 -24.28 11.73
CA ASN A 3 -13.74 -22.93 12.29
C ASN A 3 -14.32 -21.86 11.35
N ILE A 4 -14.21 -22.04 10.03
CA ILE A 4 -14.76 -21.10 9.03
C ILE A 4 -16.30 -21.12 9.09
N ASN A 5 -16.89 -22.31 9.21
CA ASN A 5 -18.36 -22.42 9.31
C ASN A 5 -18.90 -21.76 10.58
N LYS A 6 -18.16 -21.82 11.71
CA LYS A 6 -18.53 -21.11 12.94
C LYS A 6 -18.45 -19.61 12.76
N SER A 7 -17.35 -19.09 12.22
CA SER A 7 -17.16 -17.64 11.98
C SER A 7 -18.14 -17.10 10.93
N ALA A 8 -18.50 -17.89 9.92
CA ALA A 8 -19.53 -17.52 8.96
C ALA A 8 -20.90 -17.41 9.66
N TYR A 9 -21.27 -18.39 10.50
CA TYR A 9 -22.50 -18.33 11.27
C TYR A 9 -22.54 -17.14 12.23
N GLU A 10 -21.44 -16.90 12.98
CA GLU A 10 -21.32 -15.73 13.88
C GLU A 10 -21.55 -14.41 13.14
N TYR A 11 -20.98 -14.29 11.93
CA TYR A 11 -21.15 -13.11 11.10
C TYR A 11 -22.56 -12.98 10.52
N GLU A 12 -23.08 -14.04 9.92
CA GLU A 12 -24.38 -14.02 9.24
C GLU A 12 -25.55 -13.80 10.24
N VAL A 13 -25.50 -14.47 11.39
CA VAL A 13 -26.59 -14.46 12.36
C VAL A 13 -26.40 -13.38 13.42
N ASN A 14 -25.23 -13.31 14.04
CA ASN A 14 -24.98 -12.44 15.19
C ASN A 14 -24.32 -11.11 14.81
N LYS A 15 -23.87 -10.95 13.58
CA LYS A 15 -23.07 -9.80 13.10
C LYS A 15 -21.81 -9.56 13.96
N THR A 16 -21.19 -10.65 14.43
CA THR A 16 -20.01 -10.65 15.30
C THR A 16 -18.94 -11.61 14.75
N GLY A 17 -17.81 -11.72 15.43
CA GLY A 17 -16.73 -12.65 15.11
C GLY A 17 -15.73 -12.15 14.09
N LEU A 18 -14.85 -13.04 13.64
CA LEU A 18 -13.67 -12.70 12.82
C LEU A 18 -14.03 -12.03 11.48
N PHE A 19 -15.17 -12.32 10.90
CA PHE A 19 -15.58 -11.73 9.62
C PHE A 19 -16.08 -10.28 9.73
N THR A 20 -16.18 -9.74 10.95
CA THR A 20 -16.42 -8.30 11.15
C THR A 20 -15.15 -7.46 11.03
N ILE A 21 -13.97 -8.09 10.98
CA ILE A 21 -12.67 -7.40 10.88
C ILE A 21 -12.34 -7.20 9.38
N PRO A 22 -12.37 -5.96 8.86
CA PRO A 22 -12.09 -5.69 7.45
C PRO A 22 -10.70 -6.18 7.04
N GLY A 23 -10.62 -7.05 6.03
CA GLY A 23 -9.35 -7.57 5.51
C GLY A 23 -8.52 -8.37 6.53
N ALA A 24 -9.10 -8.73 7.68
CA ALA A 24 -8.41 -9.34 8.82
C ALA A 24 -7.31 -8.46 9.45
N PHE A 25 -7.30 -7.16 9.19
CA PHE A 25 -6.38 -6.22 9.84
C PHE A 25 -6.91 -5.83 11.23
N GLU A 26 -6.16 -6.20 12.27
CA GLU A 26 -6.55 -5.99 13.67
C GLU A 26 -5.96 -4.73 14.27
N ALA A 27 -4.80 -4.28 13.76
CA ALA A 27 -4.17 -3.05 14.21
C ALA A 27 -3.34 -2.39 13.11
N LEU A 28 -3.35 -1.06 13.11
CA LEU A 28 -2.48 -0.21 12.29
C LEU A 28 -1.60 0.62 13.22
N ILE A 29 -0.31 0.66 12.95
CA ILE A 29 0.67 1.44 13.72
C ILE A 29 1.38 2.39 12.78
N PHE A 30 1.17 3.69 12.98
CA PHE A 30 1.86 4.73 12.23
C PHE A 30 3.10 5.19 12.99
N THR A 31 4.25 5.26 12.30
CA THR A 31 5.54 5.64 12.92
C THR A 31 6.44 6.34 11.93
N GLN A 32 7.50 6.95 12.44
CA GLN A 32 8.57 7.54 11.63
C GLN A 32 9.77 6.58 11.55
N SER A 33 10.37 6.45 10.38
CA SER A 33 11.58 5.64 10.20
C SER A 33 12.83 6.27 10.82
N GLY A 34 12.87 7.60 10.86
CA GLY A 34 14.07 8.37 11.19
C GLY A 34 15.08 8.48 10.04
N VAL A 35 14.65 8.21 8.77
CA VAL A 35 15.50 8.25 7.58
C VAL A 35 15.10 9.40 6.67
N GLY A 36 16.07 10.20 6.24
CA GLY A 36 15.84 11.37 5.40
C GLY A 36 15.18 12.53 6.16
N GLU A 37 14.62 13.46 5.40
CA GLU A 37 13.89 14.58 5.97
C GLU A 37 12.58 14.07 6.58
N GLN A 38 12.37 14.37 7.87
CA GLN A 38 11.16 14.01 8.60
C GLN A 38 10.33 15.26 8.85
N VAL A 39 9.02 15.17 8.63
CA VAL A 39 8.08 16.21 9.05
C VAL A 39 7.53 15.80 10.42
N ASP A 40 7.69 16.66 11.42
CA ASP A 40 7.23 16.37 12.77
C ASP A 40 5.74 16.04 12.82
N GLY A 41 5.39 14.97 13.54
CA GLY A 41 4.03 14.46 13.65
C GLY A 41 3.50 13.71 12.43
N TYR A 42 4.25 13.62 11.31
CA TYR A 42 3.82 12.87 10.12
C TYR A 42 4.55 11.53 10.01
N PRO A 43 3.83 10.40 9.98
CA PRO A 43 4.43 9.09 9.77
C PRO A 43 4.89 8.92 8.32
N ASP A 44 5.97 8.18 8.12
CA ASP A 44 6.43 7.71 6.81
C ASP A 44 6.30 6.19 6.66
N LEU A 45 5.94 5.50 7.74
CA LEU A 45 5.71 4.06 7.81
C LEU A 45 4.37 3.73 8.48
N GLU A 46 3.70 2.70 7.96
CA GLU A 46 2.52 2.07 8.53
C GLU A 46 2.79 0.58 8.70
N LEU A 47 2.61 0.06 9.92
CA LEU A 47 2.66 -1.36 10.23
C LEU A 47 1.23 -1.87 10.33
N GLU A 48 0.93 -2.92 9.59
CA GLU A 48 -0.38 -3.55 9.52
C GLU A 48 -0.31 -4.93 10.15
N LEU A 49 -0.97 -5.11 11.30
CA LEU A 49 -1.09 -6.41 11.94
C LEU A 49 -2.36 -7.11 11.44
N ALA A 50 -2.18 -8.22 10.74
CA ALA A 50 -3.29 -8.96 10.16
C ALA A 50 -3.35 -10.40 10.70
N ALA A 51 -4.55 -10.83 11.08
CA ALA A 51 -4.84 -12.21 11.53
C ALA A 51 -4.85 -13.19 10.35
N VAL A 52 -3.87 -13.07 9.47
CA VAL A 52 -3.66 -13.96 8.32
C VAL A 52 -2.28 -14.58 8.40
N PHE A 53 -2.17 -15.82 7.96
CA PHE A 53 -0.90 -16.54 7.86
C PHE A 53 -0.83 -17.27 6.53
N PRO A 54 0.36 -17.64 6.04
CA PRO A 54 0.50 -18.34 4.78
C PRO A 54 -0.48 -19.51 4.62
N ASN A 55 -1.20 -19.49 3.52
CA ASN A 55 -2.15 -20.52 3.14
C ASN A 55 -1.95 -20.91 1.66
N GLU A 56 -2.65 -21.91 1.19
CA GLU A 56 -2.51 -22.47 -0.17
C GLU A 56 -2.70 -21.42 -1.29
N ARG A 57 -3.47 -20.36 -1.04
CA ARG A 57 -3.70 -19.30 -2.04
C ARG A 57 -2.47 -18.45 -2.36
N ILE A 58 -1.45 -18.48 -1.50
CA ILE A 58 -0.16 -17.79 -1.79
C ILE A 58 0.49 -18.33 -3.07
N GLU A 59 0.27 -19.60 -3.43
CA GLU A 59 0.74 -20.16 -4.69
C GLU A 59 0.19 -19.44 -5.92
N GLN A 60 -0.97 -18.85 -5.80
CA GLN A 60 -1.64 -18.09 -6.88
C GLN A 60 -1.24 -16.61 -6.93
N SER A 61 -0.40 -16.16 -6.01
CA SER A 61 0.06 -14.76 -5.98
C SER A 61 1.00 -14.48 -7.15
N PRO A 62 0.76 -13.40 -7.91
CA PRO A 62 1.66 -13.00 -8.99
C PRO A 62 3.04 -12.53 -8.50
N TYR A 63 3.20 -12.31 -7.19
CA TYR A 63 4.44 -11.88 -6.55
C TYR A 63 5.27 -13.02 -5.97
N VAL A 64 4.80 -14.27 -6.08
CA VAL A 64 5.45 -15.44 -5.50
C VAL A 64 5.68 -16.47 -6.59
N THR A 65 6.96 -16.78 -6.87
CA THR A 65 7.29 -17.86 -7.79
C THR A 65 7.01 -19.21 -7.15
N LYS A 66 6.79 -20.25 -7.99
CA LYS A 66 6.58 -21.63 -7.48
C LYS A 66 7.74 -22.09 -6.62
N GLU A 67 8.98 -21.76 -6.97
CA GLU A 67 10.17 -22.10 -6.20
C GLU A 67 10.12 -21.50 -4.77
N ILE A 68 9.78 -20.22 -4.67
CA ILE A 68 9.65 -19.52 -3.39
C ILE A 68 8.48 -20.09 -2.58
N TYR A 69 7.34 -20.36 -3.24
CA TYR A 69 6.23 -21.02 -2.58
C TYR A 69 6.64 -22.34 -1.95
N ASP A 70 7.23 -23.25 -2.73
CA ASP A 70 7.60 -24.60 -2.26
C ASP A 70 8.66 -24.56 -1.13
N GLN A 71 9.66 -23.67 -1.24
CA GLN A 71 10.77 -23.63 -0.29
C GLN A 71 10.46 -22.81 0.97
N TYR A 72 9.66 -21.76 0.88
CA TYR A 72 9.51 -20.77 1.94
C TYR A 72 8.12 -20.80 2.57
N TYR A 73 7.04 -20.73 1.79
CA TYR A 73 5.68 -20.63 2.33
C TYR A 73 5.03 -21.97 2.64
N LYS A 74 5.14 -22.95 1.74
CA LYS A 74 4.50 -24.27 1.87
C LYS A 74 4.78 -24.99 3.19
N PRO A 75 6.01 -24.97 3.75
CA PRO A 75 6.29 -25.57 5.05
C PRO A 75 5.57 -24.95 6.24
N MET A 76 4.95 -23.78 6.07
CA MET A 76 4.22 -23.04 7.12
C MET A 76 2.71 -23.19 6.99
N ILE A 77 2.21 -23.76 5.88
CA ILE A 77 0.78 -23.97 5.69
C ILE A 77 0.23 -24.87 6.79
N GLY A 78 -0.94 -24.48 7.31
CA GLY A 78 -1.61 -25.19 8.40
C GLY A 78 -1.08 -24.87 9.81
N LYS A 79 -0.03 -24.07 9.94
CA LYS A 79 0.42 -23.54 11.23
C LYS A 79 -0.38 -22.28 11.60
N SER A 80 -0.43 -21.98 12.90
CA SER A 80 -1.03 -20.75 13.40
C SER A 80 -0.02 -19.61 13.38
N GLY A 81 -0.47 -18.42 13.06
CA GLY A 81 0.36 -17.22 13.03
C GLY A 81 -0.43 -16.00 12.58
N PHE A 82 0.26 -14.88 12.50
CA PHE A 82 -0.27 -13.61 11.98
C PHE A 82 0.81 -12.92 11.14
N MET A 83 0.42 -11.99 10.31
CA MET A 83 1.30 -11.21 9.46
C MET A 83 1.45 -9.80 10.04
N CYS A 84 2.69 -9.29 9.97
CA CYS A 84 2.98 -7.89 10.15
C CYS A 84 3.50 -7.35 8.82
N ALA A 85 2.66 -6.68 8.05
CA ALA A 85 3.07 -6.01 6.84
C ALA A 85 3.61 -4.62 7.17
N LEU A 86 4.59 -4.15 6.40
CA LEU A 86 5.15 -2.82 6.53
C LEU A 86 4.93 -2.07 5.22
N ALA A 87 4.15 -1.00 5.29
CA ALA A 87 3.90 -0.10 4.18
C ALA A 87 4.69 1.20 4.35
N MET A 88 5.25 1.69 3.26
CA MET A 88 5.83 3.02 3.19
C MET A 88 4.77 3.99 2.69
N VAL A 89 4.36 4.93 3.54
CA VAL A 89 3.26 5.85 3.24
C VAL A 89 3.71 7.21 2.68
N GLN A 90 5.01 7.48 2.65
CA GLN A 90 5.61 8.68 2.04
C GLN A 90 6.83 8.33 1.16
N PRO A 91 6.63 7.65 0.01
CA PRO A 91 7.73 7.30 -0.88
C PRO A 91 8.34 8.53 -1.56
N GLU A 92 9.66 8.52 -1.74
CA GLU A 92 10.39 9.48 -2.57
C GLU A 92 10.49 9.02 -4.03
N SER A 93 10.45 7.71 -4.29
CA SER A 93 10.44 7.13 -5.63
C SER A 93 9.26 7.64 -6.43
N ARG A 94 9.47 7.88 -7.72
CA ARG A 94 8.43 8.31 -8.66
C ARG A 94 8.47 7.42 -9.88
N GLY A 95 7.31 6.93 -10.27
CA GLY A 95 7.10 6.16 -11.47
C GLY A 95 6.49 6.98 -12.60
N ALA A 96 6.16 6.30 -13.69
CA ALA A 96 5.49 6.90 -14.82
C ALA A 96 4.64 5.90 -15.59
N VAL A 97 3.65 6.43 -16.32
CA VAL A 97 2.84 5.70 -17.28
C VAL A 97 3.10 6.28 -18.65
N TYR A 98 3.41 5.42 -19.62
CA TYR A 98 3.72 5.82 -20.99
C TYR A 98 2.80 5.12 -21.97
N LEU A 99 2.32 5.86 -22.97
CA LEU A 99 1.69 5.26 -24.14
C LEU A 99 2.75 4.64 -25.05
N ASN A 100 2.42 3.51 -25.66
CA ASN A 100 3.22 2.99 -26.76
C ASN A 100 3.03 3.88 -27.99
N ARG A 101 4.11 4.53 -28.43
CA ARG A 101 4.05 5.47 -29.57
C ARG A 101 3.86 4.79 -30.92
N THR A 102 4.25 3.51 -31.03
CA THR A 102 4.16 2.74 -32.26
C THR A 102 2.85 1.95 -32.38
N ASP A 103 2.19 1.72 -31.23
CA ASP A 103 0.89 1.04 -31.14
C ASP A 103 0.06 1.66 -30.00
N PRO A 104 -0.66 2.77 -30.29
CA PRO A 104 -1.45 3.50 -29.28
C PRO A 104 -2.61 2.70 -28.70
N ASP A 105 -3.08 1.64 -29.39
CA ASP A 105 -4.17 0.79 -28.96
C ASP A 105 -3.70 -0.33 -27.99
N SER A 106 -2.39 -0.52 -27.88
CA SER A 106 -1.82 -1.45 -26.89
C SER A 106 -1.91 -0.90 -25.46
N SER A 107 -1.81 -1.81 -24.48
CA SER A 107 -1.77 -1.44 -23.07
C SER A 107 -0.61 -0.47 -22.78
N PRO A 108 -0.81 0.55 -21.94
CA PRO A 108 0.27 1.47 -21.58
C PRO A 108 1.38 0.75 -20.81
N SER A 109 2.60 1.23 -20.96
CA SER A 109 3.72 0.79 -20.13
C SER A 109 3.67 1.50 -18.77
N ILE A 110 3.61 0.72 -17.68
CA ILE A 110 3.52 1.19 -16.31
C ILE A 110 4.82 0.85 -15.60
N ASN A 111 5.57 1.86 -15.18
CA ASN A 111 6.76 1.70 -14.37
C ASN A 111 6.59 2.44 -13.04
N PRO A 112 6.31 1.75 -11.92
CA PRO A 112 6.17 2.37 -10.61
C PRO A 112 7.51 2.82 -10.02
N SER A 113 8.66 2.38 -10.56
CA SER A 113 10.00 2.68 -10.04
C SER A 113 10.14 2.42 -8.53
N MET A 114 9.55 1.31 -8.04
CA MET A 114 9.58 0.96 -6.63
C MET A 114 11.02 0.84 -6.13
N LEU A 115 11.28 1.36 -4.92
CA LEU A 115 12.60 1.39 -4.30
C LEU A 115 13.68 2.08 -5.17
N GLY A 116 13.29 2.94 -6.10
CA GLY A 116 14.18 3.69 -6.98
C GLY A 116 14.98 4.80 -6.27
N ARG A 117 14.71 5.03 -4.98
CA ARG A 117 15.45 5.92 -4.09
C ARG A 117 15.97 5.16 -2.88
N ASP A 118 17.23 5.36 -2.53
CA ASP A 118 17.86 4.67 -1.39
C ASP A 118 17.15 4.92 -0.06
N ASN A 119 16.63 6.13 0.14
CA ASN A 119 15.86 6.45 1.34
C ASN A 119 14.64 5.56 1.51
N ASP A 120 13.94 5.21 0.42
CA ASP A 120 12.76 4.36 0.48
C ASP A 120 13.12 2.95 1.00
N LEU A 121 14.19 2.37 0.46
CA LEU A 121 14.68 1.07 0.94
C LEU A 121 15.18 1.17 2.40
N ASN A 122 15.91 2.23 2.75
CA ASN A 122 16.42 2.44 4.10
C ASN A 122 15.29 2.63 5.12
N ARG A 123 14.20 3.33 4.78
CA ARG A 123 12.99 3.45 5.61
C ARG A 123 12.38 2.10 5.91
N LEU A 124 12.18 1.27 4.87
CA LEU A 124 11.64 -0.09 5.06
C LEU A 124 12.57 -0.97 5.89
N VAL A 125 13.89 -0.88 5.69
CA VAL A 125 14.86 -1.61 6.52
C VAL A 125 14.73 -1.18 8.00
N LYS A 126 14.73 0.11 8.29
CA LYS A 126 14.57 0.62 9.66
C LYS A 126 13.22 0.24 10.26
N GLY A 127 12.15 0.32 9.49
CA GLY A 127 10.82 -0.13 9.91
C GLY A 127 10.78 -1.62 10.26
N THR A 128 11.37 -2.47 9.43
CA THR A 128 11.44 -3.92 9.68
C THR A 128 12.27 -4.22 10.93
N MET A 129 13.35 -3.46 11.19
CA MET A 129 14.13 -3.62 12.43
C MET A 129 13.32 -3.17 13.66
N LYS A 130 12.41 -2.19 13.55
CA LYS A 130 11.47 -1.85 14.63
C LYS A 130 10.47 -2.98 14.88
N ILE A 131 9.98 -3.66 13.83
CA ILE A 131 9.14 -4.86 13.98
C ILE A 131 9.90 -5.93 14.78
N LYS A 132 11.17 -6.18 14.46
CA LYS A 132 11.99 -7.13 15.23
C LYS A 132 12.02 -6.76 16.72
N THR A 133 12.17 -5.48 17.05
CA THR A 133 12.15 -5.00 18.44
C THR A 133 10.77 -5.19 19.08
N LEU A 134 9.68 -4.91 18.34
CA LEU A 134 8.32 -5.14 18.83
C LEU A 134 8.11 -6.60 19.26
N PHE A 135 8.58 -7.56 18.46
CA PHE A 135 8.45 -8.98 18.80
C PHE A 135 9.29 -9.43 19.99
N SER A 136 10.29 -8.66 20.41
CA SER A 136 11.06 -8.93 21.63
C SER A 136 10.45 -8.34 22.92
N THR A 137 9.33 -7.61 22.82
CA THR A 137 8.63 -7.07 23.98
C THR A 137 7.97 -8.17 24.81
N GLU A 138 7.81 -7.91 26.12
CA GLU A 138 7.14 -8.83 27.04
C GLU A 138 5.70 -9.17 26.61
N ALA A 139 4.97 -8.19 26.06
CA ALA A 139 3.61 -8.39 25.56
C ALA A 139 3.56 -9.43 24.43
N MET A 140 4.46 -9.34 23.44
CA MET A 140 4.54 -10.32 22.36
C MET A 140 5.03 -11.69 22.84
N GLN A 141 5.96 -11.73 23.80
CA GLN A 141 6.44 -12.97 24.38
C GLN A 141 5.34 -13.69 25.17
N LYS A 142 4.48 -12.98 25.90
CA LYS A 142 3.34 -13.56 26.67
C LYS A 142 2.36 -14.31 25.77
N ILE A 143 2.16 -13.87 24.52
CA ILE A 143 1.31 -14.59 23.55
C ILE A 143 2.08 -15.66 22.76
N GLY A 144 3.36 -15.88 23.06
CA GLY A 144 4.20 -16.85 22.36
C GLY A 144 4.58 -16.43 20.93
N ALA A 145 4.45 -15.13 20.59
CA ALA A 145 4.81 -14.65 19.26
C ALA A 145 6.31 -14.79 19.00
N LYS A 146 6.64 -15.32 17.83
CA LYS A 146 8.02 -15.49 17.39
C LYS A 146 8.14 -15.04 15.95
N LEU A 147 9.25 -14.36 15.65
CA LEU A 147 9.59 -14.07 14.27
C LEU A 147 9.79 -15.36 13.48
N TRP A 148 9.42 -15.33 12.22
CA TRP A 148 9.68 -16.43 11.31
C TRP A 148 11.20 -16.61 11.14
N ASP A 149 11.70 -17.78 11.51
CA ASP A 149 13.13 -18.12 11.55
C ASP A 149 13.66 -18.72 10.25
N LYS A 150 12.76 -19.09 9.33
CA LYS A 150 13.16 -19.66 8.04
C LYS A 150 13.78 -18.60 7.15
N ARG A 151 14.98 -18.85 6.64
CA ARG A 151 15.66 -17.95 5.71
C ARG A 151 14.95 -17.89 4.37
N TYR A 152 14.76 -16.68 3.87
CA TYR A 152 14.24 -16.48 2.51
C TYR A 152 15.24 -17.05 1.49
N PRO A 153 14.80 -17.87 0.50
CA PRO A 153 15.71 -18.65 -0.35
C PRO A 153 16.79 -17.84 -1.05
N ARG A 154 16.47 -16.65 -1.54
CA ARG A 154 17.40 -15.79 -2.27
C ARG A 154 18.29 -14.92 -1.38
N CYS A 155 18.12 -14.98 -0.05
CA CYS A 155 18.89 -14.22 0.93
C CYS A 155 19.65 -15.10 1.92
N LYS A 156 19.85 -16.38 1.59
CA LYS A 156 20.48 -17.39 2.47
C LYS A 156 21.90 -17.04 2.91
N GLN A 157 22.61 -16.24 2.15
CA GLN A 157 23.99 -15.79 2.43
C GLN A 157 24.08 -14.86 3.64
N PHE A 158 22.98 -14.26 4.06
CA PHE A 158 22.94 -13.34 5.21
C PHE A 158 22.35 -14.02 6.44
N GLU A 159 22.82 -13.61 7.63
CA GLU A 159 22.22 -14.05 8.89
C GLU A 159 20.81 -13.44 9.07
N PRO A 160 19.81 -14.26 9.47
CA PRO A 160 18.43 -13.81 9.63
C PRO A 160 18.32 -12.60 10.55
N TRP A 161 17.43 -11.68 10.18
CA TRP A 161 17.13 -10.47 10.96
C TRP A 161 18.32 -9.55 11.22
N THR A 162 19.41 -9.65 10.42
CA THR A 162 20.40 -8.56 10.27
C THR A 162 19.92 -7.54 9.25
N GLU A 163 20.48 -6.32 9.28
CA GLU A 163 20.14 -5.28 8.28
C GLU A 163 20.41 -5.74 6.84
N HIS A 164 21.47 -6.51 6.61
CA HIS A 164 21.80 -7.08 5.29
C HIS A 164 20.75 -8.08 4.81
N TYR A 165 20.31 -8.98 5.71
CA TYR A 165 19.24 -9.93 5.41
C TYR A 165 17.93 -9.20 5.10
N VAL A 166 17.54 -8.26 5.96
CA VAL A 166 16.30 -7.48 5.82
C VAL A 166 16.30 -6.68 4.52
N ARG A 167 17.42 -6.05 4.17
CA ARG A 167 17.58 -5.33 2.91
C ARG A 167 17.37 -6.23 1.70
N CYS A 168 18.03 -7.38 1.67
CA CYS A 168 17.86 -8.38 0.63
C CYS A 168 16.41 -8.85 0.54
N MET A 169 15.80 -9.20 1.67
CA MET A 169 14.42 -9.66 1.73
C MET A 169 13.44 -8.62 1.18
N ILE A 170 13.60 -7.35 1.54
CA ILE A 170 12.75 -6.26 1.04
C ILE A 170 12.90 -6.12 -0.49
N GLN A 171 14.12 -6.15 -1.02
CA GLN A 171 14.36 -6.07 -2.46
C GLN A 171 13.71 -7.22 -3.25
N GLU A 172 13.64 -8.40 -2.64
CA GLU A 172 13.05 -9.59 -3.25
C GLU A 172 11.53 -9.72 -3.07
N THR A 173 10.96 -9.09 -2.04
CA THR A 173 9.56 -9.32 -1.64
C THR A 173 8.68 -8.08 -1.67
N ALA A 174 9.24 -6.88 -1.85
CA ALA A 174 8.44 -5.67 -1.89
C ALA A 174 7.51 -5.68 -3.12
N PHE A 175 6.27 -5.31 -2.90
CA PHE A 175 5.25 -5.20 -3.94
C PHE A 175 4.40 -3.93 -3.71
N PRO A 176 3.71 -3.41 -4.74
CA PRO A 176 2.85 -2.26 -4.58
C PRO A 176 1.66 -2.60 -3.68
N GLY A 177 1.35 -1.72 -2.72
CA GLY A 177 0.21 -1.85 -1.80
C GLY A 177 -1.14 -1.50 -2.45
N GLN A 178 -1.25 -1.51 -3.79
CA GLN A 178 -2.45 -1.17 -4.57
C GLN A 178 -2.96 0.27 -4.35
N HIS A 179 -2.09 1.16 -3.87
CA HIS A 179 -2.41 2.57 -3.60
C HIS A 179 -1.76 3.49 -4.64
N VAL A 180 -1.90 3.14 -5.91
CA VAL A 180 -1.36 3.93 -7.03
C VAL A 180 -2.07 5.27 -7.16
N CYS A 181 -1.31 6.36 -7.39
CA CYS A 181 -1.84 7.71 -7.47
C CYS A 181 -0.95 8.66 -8.28
N CYS A 182 -1.35 9.92 -8.36
CA CYS A 182 -0.50 11.06 -8.68
C CYS A 182 -0.08 11.23 -10.15
N THR A 183 -0.58 10.41 -11.08
CA THR A 183 -0.20 10.47 -12.51
C THR A 183 -0.81 11.67 -13.25
N CYS A 184 -1.87 12.29 -12.70
CA CYS A 184 -2.53 13.50 -13.21
C CYS A 184 -2.56 14.59 -12.13
N ALA A 185 -1.46 14.82 -11.43
CA ALA A 185 -1.40 15.66 -10.24
C ALA A 185 -2.01 17.04 -10.43
N MET A 186 -2.88 17.45 -9.48
CA MET A 186 -3.36 18.81 -9.38
C MET A 186 -2.31 19.74 -8.74
N GLY A 187 -2.36 21.01 -9.05
CA GLY A 187 -1.49 22.00 -8.44
C GLY A 187 -1.63 23.38 -9.03
N LYS A 188 -0.97 24.35 -8.40
CA LYS A 188 -0.91 25.76 -8.89
C LYS A 188 0.15 25.96 -9.96
N GLU A 189 1.12 25.07 -10.04
CA GLU A 189 2.25 25.19 -10.96
C GLU A 189 1.82 24.91 -12.41
N VAL A 190 2.46 25.56 -13.35
CA VAL A 190 2.18 25.43 -14.81
C VAL A 190 2.36 23.98 -15.28
N LYS A 191 3.30 23.24 -14.69
CA LYS A 191 3.55 21.83 -15.01
C LYS A 191 2.54 20.85 -14.43
N SER A 192 1.60 21.29 -13.56
CA SER A 192 0.55 20.43 -13.03
C SER A 192 -0.45 20.08 -14.14
N VAL A 193 -0.88 18.81 -14.20
CA VAL A 193 -1.86 18.34 -15.19
C VAL A 193 -3.24 18.97 -14.96
N LEU A 194 -3.62 19.13 -13.68
CA LEU A 194 -4.91 19.66 -13.28
C LEU A 194 -4.76 20.98 -12.51
N ASP A 195 -5.79 21.82 -12.61
CA ASP A 195 -5.97 22.96 -11.72
C ASP A 195 -6.58 22.55 -10.38
N GLU A 196 -6.78 23.53 -9.48
CA GLU A 196 -7.38 23.29 -8.15
C GLU A 196 -8.87 22.89 -8.19
N ARG A 197 -9.52 22.97 -9.36
CA ARG A 197 -10.87 22.43 -9.59
C ARG A 197 -10.86 21.11 -10.35
N MET A 198 -9.71 20.42 -10.39
CA MET A 198 -9.50 19.12 -11.08
C MET A 198 -9.77 19.18 -12.60
N ARG A 199 -9.72 20.36 -13.23
CA ARG A 199 -9.85 20.52 -14.69
C ARG A 199 -8.50 20.35 -15.36
N VAL A 200 -8.50 19.66 -16.50
CA VAL A 200 -7.28 19.49 -17.30
C VAL A 200 -6.80 20.83 -17.82
N ARG A 201 -5.52 21.14 -17.63
CA ARG A 201 -4.84 22.34 -18.12
C ARG A 201 -4.46 22.22 -19.61
N GLY A 202 -3.81 23.22 -20.14
CA GLY A 202 -3.25 23.19 -21.51
C GLY A 202 -4.28 23.41 -22.62
N GLY A 203 -5.38 24.10 -22.34
CA GLY A 203 -6.40 24.45 -23.34
C GLY A 203 -7.46 23.36 -23.57
N VAL A 204 -7.38 22.23 -22.88
CA VAL A 204 -8.42 21.20 -22.91
C VAL A 204 -9.65 21.67 -22.16
N LYS A 205 -10.82 21.67 -22.81
CA LYS A 205 -12.06 22.14 -22.20
C LYS A 205 -13.01 20.97 -21.90
N GLY A 206 -13.78 21.10 -20.82
CA GLY A 206 -14.85 20.15 -20.47
C GLY A 206 -14.36 18.82 -19.89
N VAL A 207 -13.06 18.67 -19.58
CA VAL A 207 -12.48 17.44 -19.02
C VAL A 207 -11.97 17.68 -17.62
N ARG A 208 -12.27 16.73 -16.71
CA ARG A 208 -11.74 16.65 -15.35
C ARG A 208 -11.22 15.24 -15.08
N VAL A 209 -10.29 15.15 -14.12
CA VAL A 209 -9.85 13.88 -13.54
C VAL A 209 -10.14 13.93 -12.05
N VAL A 210 -11.00 13.00 -11.57
CA VAL A 210 -11.53 13.03 -10.19
C VAL A 210 -11.35 11.66 -9.56
N ASP A 211 -10.09 11.25 -9.42
CA ASP A 211 -9.66 10.00 -8.80
C ASP A 211 -8.29 10.17 -8.14
N ALA A 212 -7.69 9.08 -7.64
CA ALA A 212 -6.41 9.10 -6.96
C ALA A 212 -5.27 9.69 -7.81
N SER A 213 -5.37 9.64 -9.15
CA SER A 213 -4.33 10.19 -10.03
C SER A 213 -4.20 11.71 -9.90
N ALA A 214 -5.27 12.40 -9.46
CA ALA A 214 -5.29 13.83 -9.23
C ALA A 214 -4.54 14.27 -7.97
N MET A 215 -4.18 13.36 -7.06
CA MET A 215 -3.41 13.70 -5.87
C MET A 215 -2.03 14.26 -6.25
N PRO A 216 -1.55 15.36 -5.63
CA PRO A 216 -0.18 15.85 -5.84
C PRO A 216 0.89 14.96 -5.18
N LYS A 217 0.53 14.31 -4.07
CA LYS A 217 1.31 13.30 -3.35
C LYS A 217 0.37 12.28 -2.73
N ILE A 218 0.84 11.07 -2.50
CA ILE A 218 0.09 10.07 -1.76
C ILE A 218 -0.16 10.53 -0.32
N THR A 219 -1.28 10.14 0.25
CA THR A 219 -1.60 10.40 1.66
C THR A 219 -0.72 9.54 2.58
N ALA A 220 -0.46 10.02 3.81
CA ALA A 220 0.28 9.28 4.83
C ALA A 220 -0.61 8.23 5.51
N GLY A 221 -1.14 7.29 4.72
CA GLY A 221 -2.05 6.22 5.13
C GLY A 221 -2.85 5.70 3.95
N ASN A 222 -3.82 4.82 4.22
CA ASN A 222 -4.68 4.23 3.19
C ASN A 222 -5.45 5.28 2.40
N THR A 223 -5.53 5.12 1.08
CA THR A 223 -6.01 6.16 0.16
C THR A 223 -7.52 6.24 0.03
N ASN A 224 -8.28 5.25 0.48
CA ASN A 224 -9.72 5.13 0.24
C ASN A 224 -10.53 6.36 0.70
N ALA A 225 -10.35 6.78 1.95
CA ALA A 225 -11.08 7.92 2.51
C ALA A 225 -10.73 9.23 1.76
N ALA A 226 -9.46 9.42 1.41
CA ALA A 226 -9.00 10.58 0.66
C ALA A 226 -9.61 10.61 -0.76
N VAL A 227 -9.69 9.46 -1.44
CA VAL A 227 -10.32 9.35 -2.77
C VAL A 227 -11.82 9.66 -2.70
N MET A 228 -12.54 9.14 -1.71
CA MET A 228 -13.96 9.46 -1.51
C MET A 228 -14.17 10.95 -1.26
N MET A 229 -13.35 11.58 -0.42
CA MET A 229 -13.39 13.02 -0.18
C MET A 229 -13.16 13.82 -1.47
N MET A 230 -12.15 13.44 -2.26
CA MET A 230 -11.85 14.09 -3.54
C MET A 230 -13.01 13.94 -4.53
N ALA A 231 -13.62 12.76 -4.60
CA ALA A 231 -14.76 12.48 -5.47
C ALA A 231 -15.97 13.37 -5.08
N ALA A 232 -16.30 13.43 -3.79
CA ALA A 232 -17.38 14.29 -3.29
C ALA A 232 -17.11 15.79 -3.59
N LYS A 233 -15.88 16.26 -3.37
CA LYS A 233 -15.49 17.63 -3.69
C LYS A 233 -15.52 17.92 -5.19
N GLY A 234 -15.07 16.96 -6.01
CA GLY A 234 -15.11 17.08 -7.48
C GLY A 234 -16.55 17.16 -8.01
N ALA A 235 -17.45 16.32 -7.48
CA ALA A 235 -18.87 16.38 -7.82
C ALA A 235 -19.51 17.76 -7.48
N ALA A 236 -19.22 18.29 -6.30
CA ALA A 236 -19.70 19.64 -5.91
C ALA A 236 -19.18 20.70 -6.88
N MET A 237 -17.90 20.66 -7.26
CA MET A 237 -17.31 21.62 -8.21
C MET A 237 -17.95 21.53 -9.60
N ILE A 238 -18.33 20.32 -10.06
CA ILE A 238 -19.03 20.13 -11.34
C ILE A 238 -20.41 20.78 -11.31
N LEU A 239 -21.16 20.57 -10.23
CA LEU A 239 -22.49 21.17 -10.06
C LEU A 239 -22.43 22.70 -10.00
N GLU A 240 -21.49 23.25 -9.22
CA GLU A 240 -21.26 24.70 -9.15
C GLU A 240 -20.96 25.33 -10.51
N ASP A 241 -20.11 24.67 -11.33
CA ASP A 241 -19.77 25.19 -12.65
C ASP A 241 -20.97 25.12 -13.61
N ALA A 242 -21.76 24.04 -13.58
CA ALA A 242 -22.99 23.91 -14.36
C ALA A 242 -24.03 24.98 -14.02
N GLU A 243 -24.21 25.27 -12.73
CA GLU A 243 -25.12 26.38 -12.29
C GLU A 243 -24.64 27.75 -12.75
N ARG A 244 -23.33 28.02 -12.71
CA ARG A 244 -22.75 29.26 -13.22
C ARG A 244 -22.98 29.44 -14.71
N GLU A 245 -22.75 28.38 -15.49
CA GLU A 245 -22.96 28.40 -16.93
C GLU A 245 -24.41 28.59 -17.31
N SER A 246 -25.36 28.00 -16.58
CA SER A 246 -26.78 28.18 -16.83
C SER A 246 -27.24 29.66 -16.60
N LYS A 247 -26.69 30.29 -15.55
CA LYS A 247 -26.99 31.71 -15.23
C LYS A 247 -26.40 32.70 -16.22
N VAL A 248 -25.34 32.34 -16.95
CA VAL A 248 -24.74 33.22 -17.98
C VAL A 248 -25.49 33.09 -19.32
N LYS A 249 -26.20 31.98 -19.53
CA LYS A 249 -27.00 31.74 -20.77
C LYS A 249 -28.44 32.23 -20.67
N ALA A 250 -28.92 32.57 -19.48
CA ALA A 250 -30.24 33.15 -19.21
C ALA A 250 -30.18 34.68 -19.21
#